data_c727a381dd506378cbc30d5cae2330b0
#
_entry.id   c727a381dd506378cbc30d5cae2330b0
#
_cell.length_a   1.000
_cell.length_b   1.000
_cell.length_c   1.000
_cell.angle_alpha   90.00
_cell.angle_beta   90.00
_cell.angle_gamma   90.00
#
_symmetry.space_group_name_H-M   'P 1'
#
loop_
_entity.id
_entity.type
_entity.pdbx_description
1 polymer ?
#
loop_
_entity_poly.entity_id
_entity_poly.type
_entity_poly.pdbx_seq_one_letter_code
_entity_poly.pdbx_strand_id
1 'polypeptide(L)'
;MTARCGHLAPIDENDRSGLFSDWNTTRIQVYVGTCQLLLGQPQRAITTLNNALSLADMDSPNVALAARVDLASAYSLSGELEEGCHVLGETYQALATMGNHRGLERAQRAIERIAPWQNERPVLALMERVRSINA
;
A
#
# COMPACT_ATOMS: atom_id res chain seq x y z
N MET A 1 18.81 2.74 7.14
CA MET A 1 17.40 2.50 6.81
C MET A 1 17.04 1.04 6.73
N THR A 2 17.83 0.25 6.01
CA THR A 2 17.56 -1.18 5.86
C THR A 2 17.50 -1.90 7.21
N ALA A 3 18.45 -1.60 8.10
CA ALA A 3 18.51 -2.23 9.41
C ALA A 3 17.28 -1.91 10.26
N ARG A 4 16.73 -0.70 10.11
CA ARG A 4 15.57 -0.29 10.89
C ARG A 4 14.33 -1.11 10.55
N CYS A 5 14.11 -1.41 9.27
CA CYS A 5 12.98 -2.25 8.88
C CYS A 5 13.10 -3.66 9.46
N GLY A 6 14.32 -4.21 9.48
CA GLY A 6 14.56 -5.52 10.05
C GLY A 6 14.40 -5.57 11.56
N HIS A 7 14.64 -4.45 12.23
CA HIS A 7 14.58 -4.40 13.70
C HIS A 7 13.16 -4.42 14.27
N LEU A 8 12.15 -4.21 13.43
CA LEU A 8 10.77 -4.23 13.90
C LEU A 8 10.18 -5.64 13.94
N ALA A 9 10.80 -6.58 13.24
CA ALA A 9 10.27 -7.94 13.14
C ALA A 9 10.20 -8.70 14.47
N PRO A 10 11.17 -8.54 15.40
CA PRO A 10 11.17 -9.33 16.62
C PRO A 10 10.25 -8.85 17.75
N ILE A 11 9.43 -7.83 17.53
CA ILE A 11 8.53 -7.36 18.60
C ILE A 11 7.49 -8.44 18.88
N ASP A 12 7.41 -8.91 20.12
CA ASP A 12 6.44 -9.92 20.52
C ASP A 12 5.25 -9.32 21.27
N GLU A 13 4.30 -10.16 21.66
CA GLU A 13 3.08 -9.71 22.33
C GLU A 13 3.36 -9.00 23.64
N ASN A 14 4.38 -9.43 24.37
CA ASN A 14 4.70 -8.85 25.67
C ASN A 14 5.25 -7.44 25.58
N ASP A 15 5.83 -7.10 24.42
CA ASP A 15 6.42 -5.78 24.20
C ASP A 15 5.40 -4.74 23.78
N ARG A 16 4.14 -5.12 23.61
CA ARG A 16 3.11 -4.22 23.12
C ARG A 16 2.40 -3.41 24.17
N SER A 17 2.65 -3.69 25.45
CA SER A 17 2.03 -2.92 26.51
C SER A 17 2.55 -1.49 26.48
N GLY A 18 1.70 -0.53 26.81
CA GLY A 18 2.08 0.87 26.85
C GLY A 18 2.24 1.48 25.46
N LEU A 19 3.45 1.94 25.12
CA LEU A 19 3.73 2.67 23.91
C LEU A 19 3.41 1.89 22.63
N PHE A 20 3.51 0.58 22.69
CA PHE A 20 3.34 -0.26 21.50
C PHE A 20 1.95 -0.87 21.39
N SER A 21 1.00 -0.42 22.21
CA SER A 21 -0.34 -1.01 22.22
C SER A 21 -1.07 -0.90 20.88
N ASP A 22 -0.75 0.14 20.07
CA ASP A 22 -1.36 0.35 18.76
C ASP A 22 -0.67 -0.43 17.64
N TRP A 23 0.47 -1.04 17.92
CA TRP A 23 1.25 -1.77 16.93
C TRP A 23 0.95 -3.25 17.04
N ASN A 24 0.26 -3.79 16.07
CA ASN A 24 0.02 -5.22 15.97
C ASN A 24 0.85 -5.82 14.83
N THR A 25 0.82 -7.15 14.73
CA THR A 25 1.58 -7.88 13.72
C THR A 25 1.27 -7.39 12.30
N THR A 26 -0.01 -7.13 12.03
CA THR A 26 -0.44 -6.66 10.72
C THR A 26 0.18 -5.33 10.37
N ARG A 27 0.13 -4.37 11.29
CA ARG A 27 0.71 -3.05 11.05
C ARG A 27 2.21 -3.13 10.84
N ILE A 28 2.89 -3.97 11.60
CA ILE A 28 4.33 -4.18 11.45
C ILE A 28 4.63 -4.76 10.07
N GLN A 29 3.84 -5.73 9.61
CA GLN A 29 4.04 -6.30 8.29
C GLN A 29 3.82 -5.29 7.18
N VAL A 30 2.81 -4.43 7.30
CA VAL A 30 2.60 -3.37 6.32
C VAL A 30 3.80 -2.43 6.31
N TYR A 31 4.30 -2.06 7.48
CA TYR A 31 5.50 -1.21 7.56
C TYR A 31 6.71 -1.86 6.87
N VAL A 32 6.93 -3.16 7.12
CA VAL A 32 8.01 -3.90 6.47
C VAL A 32 7.84 -3.91 4.96
N GLY A 33 6.62 -4.14 4.48
CA GLY A 33 6.33 -4.11 3.05
C GLY A 33 6.61 -2.74 2.43
N THR A 34 6.23 -1.67 3.12
CA THR A 34 6.52 -0.31 2.68
C THR A 34 8.02 -0.07 2.61
N CYS A 35 8.78 -0.53 3.62
CA CYS A 35 10.23 -0.42 3.62
C CYS A 35 10.85 -1.16 2.43
N GLN A 36 10.39 -2.36 2.15
CA GLN A 36 10.87 -3.14 1.02
C GLN A 36 10.62 -2.42 -0.30
N LEU A 37 9.44 -1.83 -0.43
CA LEU A 37 9.10 -1.03 -1.61
C LEU A 37 10.08 0.13 -1.77
N LEU A 38 10.32 0.88 -0.71
CA LEU A 38 11.22 2.04 -0.73
C LEU A 38 12.68 1.65 -0.97
N LEU A 39 13.05 0.43 -0.59
CA LEU A 39 14.40 -0.10 -0.82
C LEU A 39 14.58 -0.67 -2.23
N GLY A 40 13.59 -0.57 -3.08
CA GLY A 40 13.68 -1.09 -4.44
C GLY A 40 13.54 -2.59 -4.53
N GLN A 41 12.79 -3.19 -3.61
CA GLN A 41 12.54 -4.62 -3.57
C GLN A 41 11.05 -4.92 -3.76
N PRO A 42 10.48 -4.57 -4.93
CA PRO A 42 9.03 -4.64 -5.10
C PRO A 42 8.47 -6.05 -5.02
N GLN A 43 9.21 -7.08 -5.45
CA GLN A 43 8.71 -8.45 -5.37
C GLN A 43 8.59 -8.94 -3.94
N ARG A 44 9.54 -8.55 -3.09
CA ARG A 44 9.44 -8.85 -1.66
C ARG A 44 8.27 -8.11 -1.03
N ALA A 45 8.08 -6.86 -1.42
CA ALA A 45 6.98 -6.06 -0.93
C ALA A 45 5.63 -6.71 -1.29
N ILE A 46 5.49 -7.23 -2.50
CA ILE A 46 4.27 -7.92 -2.92
C ILE A 46 3.94 -9.06 -1.96
N THR A 47 4.92 -9.92 -1.68
CA THR A 47 4.71 -11.06 -0.78
C THR A 47 4.33 -10.59 0.62
N THR A 48 5.07 -9.65 1.17
CA THR A 48 4.85 -9.14 2.52
C THR A 48 3.47 -8.48 2.64
N LEU A 49 3.11 -7.65 1.67
CA LEU A 49 1.86 -6.91 1.71
C LEU A 49 0.65 -7.83 1.51
N ASN A 50 0.77 -8.84 0.65
CA ASN A 50 -0.30 -9.82 0.50
C ASN A 50 -0.52 -10.62 1.78
N ASN A 51 0.57 -10.97 2.47
CA ASN A 51 0.44 -11.64 3.78
C ASN A 51 -0.23 -10.72 4.80
N ALA A 52 0.12 -9.46 4.81
CA ALA A 52 -0.50 -8.50 5.71
C ALA A 52 -2.00 -8.35 5.41
N LEU A 53 -2.37 -8.31 4.14
CA LEU A 53 -3.77 -8.18 3.75
C LEU A 53 -4.64 -9.33 4.20
N SER A 54 -4.09 -10.55 4.22
CA SER A 54 -4.85 -11.70 4.69
C SER A 54 -5.20 -11.60 6.17
N LEU A 55 -4.45 -10.80 6.93
CA LEU A 55 -4.70 -10.55 8.35
C LEU A 55 -5.53 -9.28 8.57
N ALA A 56 -5.31 -8.26 7.74
CA ALA A 56 -5.87 -6.93 7.94
C ALA A 56 -7.35 -6.81 7.61
N ASP A 57 -7.83 -7.58 6.63
CA ASP A 57 -9.19 -7.43 6.12
C ASP A 57 -10.25 -7.58 7.19
N MET A 58 -9.96 -8.32 8.25
CA MET A 58 -10.94 -8.57 9.30
C MET A 58 -10.89 -7.52 10.42
N ASP A 59 -9.71 -6.91 10.65
CA ASP A 59 -9.50 -6.10 11.84
C ASP A 59 -9.41 -4.61 11.59
N SER A 60 -8.93 -4.19 10.42
CA SER A 60 -8.68 -2.77 10.19
C SER A 60 -8.75 -2.43 8.70
N PRO A 61 -9.92 -1.94 8.25
CA PRO A 61 -10.06 -1.52 6.85
C PRO A 61 -9.06 -0.45 6.42
N ASN A 62 -8.71 0.47 7.31
CA ASN A 62 -7.76 1.52 6.97
C ASN A 62 -6.35 0.98 6.73
N VAL A 63 -5.93 0.00 7.53
CA VAL A 63 -4.63 -0.64 7.34
C VAL A 63 -4.63 -1.45 6.04
N ALA A 64 -5.72 -2.14 5.75
CA ALA A 64 -5.86 -2.90 4.50
C ALA A 64 -5.77 -1.98 3.28
N LEU A 65 -6.43 -0.83 3.32
CA LEU A 65 -6.38 0.12 2.20
C LEU A 65 -4.99 0.70 2.00
N ALA A 66 -4.30 1.03 3.10
CA ALA A 66 -2.92 1.50 3.02
C ALA A 66 -2.01 0.44 2.38
N ALA A 67 -2.17 -0.81 2.79
CA ALA A 67 -1.40 -1.92 2.23
C ALA A 67 -1.68 -2.09 0.73
N ARG A 68 -2.93 -1.93 0.32
CA ARG A 68 -3.30 -2.05 -1.11
C ARG A 68 -2.69 -0.95 -1.96
N VAL A 69 -2.59 0.27 -1.44
CA VAL A 69 -1.91 1.36 -2.17
C VAL A 69 -0.45 0.99 -2.42
N ASP A 70 0.24 0.52 -1.39
CA ASP A 70 1.64 0.12 -1.53
C ASP A 70 1.80 -1.11 -2.41
N LEU A 71 0.86 -2.04 -2.33
CA LEU A 71 0.84 -3.22 -3.18
C LEU A 71 0.71 -2.82 -4.66
N ALA A 72 -0.15 -1.85 -4.95
CA ALA A 72 -0.30 -1.33 -6.31
C ALA A 72 1.02 -0.76 -6.83
N SER A 73 1.73 0.00 -6.00
CA SER A 73 3.05 0.52 -6.36
C SER A 73 4.04 -0.62 -6.62
N ALA A 74 4.02 -1.65 -5.77
CA ALA A 74 4.93 -2.78 -5.92
C ALA A 74 4.68 -3.55 -7.22
N TYR A 75 3.42 -3.79 -7.57
CA TYR A 75 3.08 -4.41 -8.85
C TYR A 75 3.60 -3.59 -10.02
N SER A 76 3.33 -2.28 -10.00
CA SER A 76 3.74 -1.40 -11.08
C SER A 76 5.26 -1.39 -11.26
N LEU A 77 5.99 -1.33 -10.15
CA LEU A 77 7.46 -1.32 -10.19
C LEU A 77 8.05 -2.68 -10.55
N SER A 78 7.28 -3.75 -10.40
CA SER A 78 7.70 -5.10 -10.81
C SER A 78 7.42 -5.40 -12.28
N GLY A 79 6.87 -4.44 -13.01
CA GLY A 79 6.53 -4.65 -14.41
C GLY A 79 5.10 -5.13 -14.64
N GLU A 80 4.30 -5.20 -13.60
CA GLU A 80 2.88 -5.60 -13.69
C GLU A 80 2.00 -4.36 -13.59
N LEU A 81 2.18 -3.47 -14.56
CA LEU A 81 1.54 -2.16 -14.54
C LEU A 81 0.01 -2.25 -14.59
N GLU A 82 -0.52 -3.18 -15.38
CA GLU A 82 -1.96 -3.35 -15.48
C GLU A 82 -2.58 -3.73 -14.14
N GLU A 83 -1.99 -4.70 -13.45
CA GLU A 83 -2.46 -5.11 -12.15
C GLU A 83 -2.30 -3.98 -11.13
N GLY A 84 -1.17 -3.29 -11.16
CA GLY A 84 -0.93 -2.16 -10.26
C GLY A 84 -1.97 -1.07 -10.43
N CYS A 85 -2.27 -0.70 -11.66
CA CYS A 85 -3.28 0.33 -11.94
C CYS A 85 -4.68 -0.12 -11.56
N HIS A 86 -5.00 -1.39 -11.75
CA HIS A 86 -6.29 -1.93 -11.35
C HIS A 86 -6.47 -1.86 -9.83
N VAL A 87 -5.48 -2.34 -9.08
CA VAL A 87 -5.52 -2.31 -7.61
C VAL A 87 -5.62 -0.87 -7.11
N LEU A 88 -4.85 0.03 -7.71
CA LEU A 88 -4.86 1.44 -7.29
C LEU A 88 -6.21 2.10 -7.56
N GLY A 89 -6.81 1.82 -8.70
CA GLY A 89 -8.13 2.35 -9.05
C GLY A 89 -9.21 1.90 -8.07
N GLU A 90 -9.22 0.61 -7.76
CA GLU A 90 -10.18 0.05 -6.79
C GLU A 90 -9.98 0.66 -5.41
N THR A 91 -8.72 0.80 -5.00
CA THR A 91 -8.39 1.34 -3.68
C THR A 91 -8.74 2.82 -3.59
N TYR A 92 -8.46 3.58 -4.66
CA TYR A 92 -8.80 4.99 -4.72
C TYR A 92 -10.31 5.19 -4.56
N GLN A 93 -11.11 4.37 -5.26
CA GLN A 93 -12.56 4.41 -5.16
C GLN A 93 -13.02 4.17 -3.71
N ALA A 94 -12.46 3.16 -3.05
CA ALA A 94 -12.82 2.84 -1.68
C ALA A 94 -12.46 3.99 -0.73
N LEU A 95 -11.27 4.57 -0.90
CA LEU A 95 -10.83 5.68 -0.06
C LEU A 95 -11.69 6.91 -0.25
N ALA A 96 -12.09 7.20 -1.48
CA ALA A 96 -12.96 8.34 -1.76
C ALA A 96 -14.35 8.13 -1.14
N THR A 97 -14.89 6.93 -1.26
CA THR A 97 -16.18 6.58 -0.69
C THR A 97 -16.18 6.74 0.83
N MET A 98 -15.08 6.38 1.49
CA MET A 98 -14.94 6.50 2.93
C MET A 98 -14.62 7.92 3.40
N GLY A 99 -14.23 8.79 2.49
CA GLY A 99 -13.76 10.13 2.86
C GLY A 99 -12.41 10.09 3.59
N ASN A 100 -11.58 9.11 3.29
CA ASN A 100 -10.29 8.93 3.95
C ASN A 100 -9.23 9.78 3.26
N HIS A 101 -9.05 11.01 3.72
CA HIS A 101 -8.14 11.98 3.12
C HIS A 101 -6.67 11.54 3.18
N ARG A 102 -6.25 10.93 4.28
CA ARG A 102 -4.89 10.44 4.44
C ARG A 102 -4.58 9.35 3.43
N GLY A 103 -5.53 8.43 3.27
CA GLY A 103 -5.40 7.37 2.29
C GLY A 103 -5.37 7.90 0.87
N LEU A 104 -6.19 8.92 0.56
CA LEU A 104 -6.19 9.55 -0.75
C LEU A 104 -4.87 10.22 -1.06
N GLU A 105 -4.26 10.88 -0.07
CA GLU A 105 -2.92 11.46 -0.26
C GLU A 105 -1.88 10.38 -0.57
N ARG A 106 -1.96 9.26 0.12
CA ARG A 106 -1.08 8.12 -0.13
C ARG A 106 -1.29 7.57 -1.54
N ALA A 107 -2.54 7.43 -1.96
CA ALA A 107 -2.88 6.99 -3.31
C ALA A 107 -2.38 7.98 -4.36
N GLN A 108 -2.47 9.26 -4.09
CA GLN A 108 -1.97 10.28 -5.00
C GLN A 108 -0.46 10.16 -5.18
N ARG A 109 0.28 9.90 -4.11
CA ARG A 109 1.72 9.65 -4.22
C ARG A 109 2.02 8.41 -5.06
N ALA A 110 1.19 7.38 -4.93
CA ALA A 110 1.34 6.17 -5.74
C ALA A 110 1.10 6.47 -7.23
N ILE A 111 0.14 7.33 -7.54
CA ILE A 111 -0.11 7.78 -8.91
C ILE A 111 1.12 8.50 -9.45
N GLU A 112 1.74 9.34 -8.63
CA GLU A 112 2.96 10.07 -9.04
C GLU A 112 4.11 9.12 -9.35
N ARG A 113 4.20 8.00 -8.65
CA ARG A 113 5.26 7.01 -8.89
C ARG A 113 5.16 6.36 -10.26
N ILE A 114 3.98 6.30 -10.85
CA ILE A 114 3.78 5.69 -12.16
C ILE A 114 3.75 6.72 -13.29
N ALA A 115 4.04 7.98 -12.98
CA ALA A 115 4.11 9.04 -13.97
C ALA A 115 5.02 8.71 -15.17
N PRO A 116 6.16 8.00 -15.00
CA PRO A 116 6.97 7.61 -16.17
C PRO A 116 6.21 6.79 -17.21
N TRP A 117 5.15 6.11 -16.83
CA TRP A 117 4.34 5.28 -17.73
C TRP A 117 3.00 5.93 -18.09
N GLN A 118 2.93 7.26 -18.01
CA GLN A 118 1.67 8.01 -18.16
C GLN A 118 0.98 7.81 -19.50
N ASN A 119 1.73 7.41 -20.52
CA ASN A 119 1.15 7.18 -21.85
C ASN A 119 0.73 5.73 -22.08
N GLU A 120 0.98 4.85 -21.12
CA GLU A 120 0.58 3.46 -21.19
C GLU A 120 -0.91 3.32 -20.93
N ARG A 121 -1.54 2.39 -21.64
CA ARG A 121 -2.99 2.20 -21.57
C ARG A 121 -3.54 2.02 -20.15
N PRO A 122 -2.92 1.18 -19.31
CA PRO A 122 -3.42 1.02 -17.93
C PRO A 122 -3.41 2.31 -17.12
N VAL A 123 -2.40 3.15 -17.33
CA VAL A 123 -2.30 4.42 -16.60
C VAL A 123 -3.34 5.41 -17.10
N LEU A 124 -3.55 5.45 -18.42
CA LEU A 124 -4.59 6.30 -18.99
C LEU A 124 -5.98 5.93 -18.45
N ALA A 125 -6.26 4.63 -18.36
CA ALA A 125 -7.52 4.16 -17.81
C ALA A 125 -7.66 4.52 -16.34
N LEU A 126 -6.59 4.40 -15.57
CA LEU A 126 -6.57 4.78 -14.17
C LEU A 126 -6.86 6.27 -13.99
N MET A 127 -6.20 7.12 -14.77
CA MET A 127 -6.39 8.57 -14.67
C MET A 127 -7.82 8.98 -15.03
N GLU A 128 -8.41 8.33 -16.04
CA GLU A 128 -9.80 8.51 -16.40
C GLU A 128 -10.72 8.19 -15.22
N ARG A 129 -10.46 7.06 -14.57
CA ARG A 129 -11.25 6.62 -13.42
C ARG A 129 -11.13 7.59 -12.26
N VAL A 130 -9.91 8.04 -11.95
CA VAL A 130 -9.67 9.00 -10.88
C VAL A 130 -10.39 10.31 -11.15
N ARG A 131 -10.33 10.78 -12.39
CA ARG A 131 -11.03 12.01 -12.79
C ARG A 131 -12.53 11.87 -12.60
N SER A 132 -13.07 10.73 -12.97
CA SER A 132 -14.50 10.45 -12.81
C SER A 132 -14.91 10.42 -11.33
N ILE A 133 -14.09 9.85 -10.47
CA ILE A 133 -14.35 9.80 -9.03
C ILE A 133 -14.35 11.20 -8.44
N ASN A 134 -13.46 12.07 -8.90
CA ASN A 134 -13.31 13.43 -8.38
C ASN A 134 -14.28 14.45 -8.99
N ALA A 135 -15.05 14.03 -9.97
CA ALA A 135 -15.98 14.94 -10.65
C ALA A 135 -17.19 15.34 -9.80
#